data_01c3f6f9196a7a29519a1f7fecf2c77e
#
_entry.id   01c3f6f9196a7a29519a1f7fecf2c77e
#
_cell.length_a   1.000
_cell.length_b   1.000
_cell.length_c   1.000
_cell.angle_alpha   90.00
_cell.angle_beta   90.00
_cell.angle_gamma   90.00
#
_symmetry.space_group_name_H-M   'P 1'
#
loop_
_entity.id
_entity.type
_entity.pdbx_description
1 polymer ?
#
loop_
_entity_poly.entity_id
_entity_poly.type
_entity_poly.pdbx_seq_one_letter_code
_entity_poly.pdbx_strand_id
1 'polypeptide(L)'
;MDINNKNPQVNMGPVNQGHFQNQNKNNFKKNNSYLVKDKFNRIGLSVLVFAVSIVLIGLLVFLAFGSNNNTNEYKFVDSNKLQAVFLNTGQVYFGNIRAVNSQYLDLVNIFYLQSSSSSSKTNSNVTLVKLGCELHAPLDQMVINTSSVTFWENLSPNGQVSKAVATFWKQNPNGQKCSDQSTAGTSGQNTPQTTSNNNTTPTTGIKP
;
A
#
# COMPACT_ATOMS: atom_id res chain seq x y z
N MET A 1 -107.59 -5.20 -12.58
CA MET A 1 -108.34 -4.95 -11.34
C MET A 1 -107.53 -3.99 -10.56
N ASP A 2 -107.78 -2.79 -10.75
CA ASP A 2 -108.62 -1.81 -10.00
C ASP A 2 -107.85 -1.22 -8.85
N ILE A 3 -107.58 0.00 -9.01
CA ILE A 3 -108.22 1.28 -8.57
C ILE A 3 -107.82 1.58 -7.12
N ASN A 4 -107.31 2.70 -6.70
CA ASN A 4 -107.73 4.08 -6.65
C ASN A 4 -106.76 4.89 -5.82
N ASN A 5 -106.15 6.00 -6.29
CA ASN A 5 -106.61 7.34 -6.20
C ASN A 5 -107.00 7.87 -4.77
N LYS A 6 -106.21 8.81 -4.27
CA LYS A 6 -106.73 10.10 -3.87
C LYS A 6 -105.62 10.98 -3.26
N ASN A 7 -105.40 12.05 -3.98
CA ASN A 7 -104.97 13.30 -3.40
C ASN A 7 -106.13 13.99 -2.72
N PRO A 8 -106.05 14.84 -1.74
CA PRO A 8 -106.07 16.24 -1.97
C PRO A 8 -105.22 17.09 -1.02
N GLN A 9 -104.57 18.10 -1.61
CA GLN A 9 -104.83 19.50 -1.47
C GLN A 9 -104.63 20.17 -0.11
N VAL A 10 -103.62 21.06 -0.10
CA VAL A 10 -103.62 22.49 0.22
C VAL A 10 -103.99 22.92 1.63
N ASN A 11 -103.08 23.60 2.30
CA ASN A 11 -103.38 24.88 2.88
C ASN A 11 -102.11 25.75 2.99
N MET A 12 -102.24 26.96 2.47
CA MET A 12 -101.25 28.06 2.57
C MET A 12 -101.49 28.87 3.85
N GLY A 13 -100.42 29.38 4.41
CA GLY A 13 -100.46 30.49 5.33
C GLY A 13 -99.11 30.79 5.98
N PRO A 14 -98.79 31.97 6.45
CA PRO A 14 -98.05 32.95 5.64
C PRO A 14 -96.60 33.16 6.13
N VAL A 15 -95.88 33.80 5.21
CA VAL A 15 -94.55 34.41 5.31
C VAL A 15 -94.19 35.00 6.67
N ASN A 16 -93.01 34.64 7.19
CA ASN A 16 -92.28 35.57 8.05
C ASN A 16 -90.78 35.60 7.64
N GLN A 17 -90.39 36.78 7.24
CA GLN A 17 -89.02 37.12 6.93
C GLN A 17 -88.20 37.16 8.24
N GLY A 18 -87.07 36.56 8.27
CA GLY A 18 -86.19 36.65 9.39
C GLY A 18 -84.79 36.01 9.18
N HIS A 19 -83.92 36.86 8.75
CA HIS A 19 -82.48 36.82 9.10
C HIS A 19 -81.64 35.64 8.63
N PHE A 20 -81.08 35.73 7.43
CA PHE A 20 -79.91 34.98 7.00
C PHE A 20 -78.68 35.53 7.73
N GLN A 21 -78.27 34.92 8.82
CA GLN A 21 -76.94 35.09 9.33
C GLN A 21 -75.99 34.05 8.69
N ASN A 22 -75.11 34.62 7.97
CA ASN A 22 -73.97 34.05 7.33
C ASN A 22 -73.01 33.36 8.36
N GLN A 23 -73.14 32.08 8.57
CA GLN A 23 -72.19 31.28 9.34
C GLN A 23 -71.88 29.98 8.57
N ASN A 24 -71.10 30.05 7.51
CA ASN A 24 -70.36 28.88 7.06
C ASN A 24 -69.22 29.24 6.12
N LYS A 25 -68.18 29.87 6.64
CA LYS A 25 -66.94 30.06 5.91
C LYS A 25 -65.66 29.71 6.65
N ASN A 26 -65.73 29.11 7.85
CA ASN A 26 -64.51 28.90 8.64
C ASN A 26 -64.13 27.43 8.91
N ASN A 27 -64.81 26.43 8.35
CA ASN A 27 -64.49 25.03 8.62
C ASN A 27 -63.80 24.24 7.50
N PHE A 28 -63.45 24.89 6.35
CA PHE A 28 -62.82 24.16 5.27
C PHE A 28 -61.30 24.35 5.15
N LYS A 29 -60.66 25.13 6.05
CA LYS A 29 -59.21 25.42 5.94
C LYS A 29 -58.35 24.70 6.98
N LYS A 30 -58.89 23.87 7.86
CA LYS A 30 -58.12 23.27 8.96
C LYS A 30 -57.67 21.82 8.74
N ASN A 31 -58.18 21.12 7.72
CA ASN A 31 -57.89 19.70 7.57
C ASN A 31 -56.78 19.36 6.53
N ASN A 32 -56.28 20.34 5.77
CA ASN A 32 -55.23 20.02 4.79
C ASN A 32 -53.78 20.22 5.32
N SER A 33 -53.62 20.90 6.46
CA SER A 33 -52.26 21.13 6.98
C SER A 33 -51.68 19.93 7.74
N TYR A 34 -52.52 19.08 8.29
CA TYR A 34 -52.05 17.88 9.02
C TYR A 34 -51.64 16.74 8.07
N LEU A 35 -52.35 16.55 6.97
CA LEU A 35 -52.02 15.52 5.96
C LEU A 35 -50.73 15.78 5.20
N VAL A 36 -50.38 17.08 5.05
CA VAL A 36 -49.11 17.45 4.37
C VAL A 36 -47.93 17.24 5.30
N LYS A 37 -48.06 17.58 6.61
CA LYS A 37 -47.02 17.35 7.61
C LYS A 37 -46.71 15.86 7.79
N ASP A 38 -47.71 15.01 7.87
CA ASP A 38 -47.51 13.58 8.04
C ASP A 38 -46.86 12.93 6.81
N LYS A 39 -47.14 13.40 5.61
CA LYS A 39 -46.46 12.93 4.39
C LYS A 39 -45.01 13.38 4.33
N PHE A 40 -44.70 14.60 4.74
CA PHE A 40 -43.31 15.10 4.83
C PHE A 40 -42.51 14.35 5.90
N ASN A 41 -43.08 14.07 7.05
CA ASN A 41 -42.40 13.29 8.09
C ASN A 41 -42.14 11.85 7.66
N ARG A 42 -43.04 11.22 6.92
CA ARG A 42 -42.84 9.85 6.39
C ARG A 42 -41.77 9.80 5.31
N ILE A 43 -41.72 10.79 4.41
CA ILE A 43 -40.68 10.90 3.38
C ILE A 43 -39.33 11.21 4.04
N GLY A 44 -39.25 12.13 4.98
CA GLY A 44 -38.04 12.45 5.73
C GLY A 44 -37.48 11.25 6.50
N LEU A 45 -38.37 10.48 7.16
CA LEU A 45 -37.97 9.27 7.88
C LEU A 45 -37.42 8.20 6.93
N SER A 46 -38.03 8.00 5.77
CA SER A 46 -37.54 7.00 4.81
C SER A 46 -36.17 7.39 4.21
N VAL A 47 -35.96 8.66 3.89
CA VAL A 47 -34.67 9.17 3.42
C VAL A 47 -33.59 9.00 4.51
N LEU A 48 -33.92 9.25 5.76
CA LEU A 48 -32.99 9.07 6.88
C LEU A 48 -32.62 7.58 7.05
N VAL A 49 -33.59 6.67 6.97
CA VAL A 49 -33.31 5.22 7.02
C VAL A 49 -32.43 4.76 5.87
N PHE A 50 -32.66 5.25 4.65
CA PHE A 50 -31.80 4.96 3.50
C PHE A 50 -30.37 5.49 3.70
N ALA A 51 -30.22 6.72 4.20
CA ALA A 51 -28.91 7.31 4.46
C ALA A 51 -28.13 6.50 5.52
N VAL A 52 -28.77 6.11 6.62
CA VAL A 52 -28.17 5.27 7.66
C VAL A 52 -27.80 3.88 7.11
N SER A 53 -28.66 3.29 6.26
CA SER A 53 -28.39 2.00 5.61
C SER A 53 -27.14 2.07 4.73
N ILE A 54 -26.97 3.12 3.91
CA ILE A 54 -25.78 3.33 3.06
C ILE A 54 -24.52 3.47 3.92
N VAL A 55 -24.58 4.24 5.02
CA VAL A 55 -23.46 4.40 5.93
C VAL A 55 -23.08 3.07 6.60
N LEU A 56 -24.06 2.28 7.03
CA LEU A 56 -23.82 0.97 7.62
C LEU A 56 -23.20 -0.02 6.60
N ILE A 57 -23.71 -0.03 5.37
CA ILE A 57 -23.12 -0.86 4.29
C ILE A 57 -21.70 -0.39 4.00
N GLY A 58 -21.46 0.92 3.88
CA GLY A 58 -20.12 1.49 3.71
C GLY A 58 -19.16 1.11 4.84
N LEU A 59 -19.65 1.15 6.09
CA LEU A 59 -18.88 0.72 7.25
C LEU A 59 -18.56 -0.79 7.20
N LEU A 60 -19.52 -1.62 6.85
CA LEU A 60 -19.31 -3.07 6.72
C LEU A 60 -18.32 -3.39 5.59
N VAL A 61 -18.43 -2.72 4.44
CA VAL A 61 -17.45 -2.83 3.34
C VAL A 61 -16.08 -2.37 3.80
N PHE A 62 -15.99 -1.24 4.52
CA PHE A 62 -14.72 -0.75 5.07
C PHE A 62 -14.10 -1.74 6.07
N LEU A 63 -14.91 -2.34 6.96
CA LEU A 63 -14.42 -3.37 7.89
C LEU A 63 -14.04 -4.68 7.20
N ALA A 64 -14.72 -5.04 6.12
CA ALA A 64 -14.44 -6.28 5.38
C ALA A 64 -13.22 -6.14 4.45
N PHE A 65 -13.02 -4.99 3.84
CA PHE A 65 -11.97 -4.75 2.83
C PHE A 65 -10.89 -3.77 3.31
N GLY A 66 -11.17 -2.93 4.31
CA GLY A 66 -10.21 -1.98 4.87
C GLY A 66 -9.30 -2.58 5.94
N SER A 67 -9.49 -3.84 6.32
CA SER A 67 -8.53 -4.56 7.13
C SER A 67 -7.31 -4.83 6.25
N ASN A 68 -6.30 -3.95 6.34
CA ASN A 68 -4.96 -4.30 5.90
C ASN A 68 -4.63 -5.64 6.53
N ASN A 69 -4.62 -6.67 5.70
CA ASN A 69 -4.05 -7.97 6.03
C ASN A 69 -2.53 -7.77 6.22
N ASN A 70 -2.14 -7.06 7.28
CA ASN A 70 -0.85 -7.23 7.90
C ASN A 70 -0.89 -8.64 8.46
N THR A 71 -0.56 -9.55 7.60
CA THR A 71 -0.57 -10.97 7.85
C THR A 71 0.25 -11.25 9.08
N ASN A 72 -0.17 -12.25 9.80
CA ASN A 72 0.50 -12.79 10.99
C ASN A 72 1.99 -13.10 10.78
N GLU A 73 2.50 -13.03 9.57
CA GLU A 73 3.87 -13.32 9.18
C GLU A 73 4.88 -12.28 9.70
N TYR A 74 4.50 -10.98 9.67
CA TYR A 74 5.38 -9.91 10.18
C TYR A 74 5.68 -10.05 11.68
N LYS A 75 4.85 -10.74 12.44
CA LYS A 75 5.11 -11.01 13.88
C LYS A 75 6.37 -11.82 14.14
N PHE A 76 6.87 -12.54 13.13
CA PHE A 76 8.11 -13.32 13.24
C PHE A 76 9.35 -12.51 12.89
N VAL A 77 9.19 -11.31 12.30
CA VAL A 77 10.29 -10.40 11.98
C VAL A 77 10.78 -9.72 13.27
N ASP A 78 12.04 -9.93 13.60
CA ASP A 78 12.70 -9.16 14.66
C ASP A 78 13.32 -7.90 14.03
N SER A 79 12.66 -6.76 14.20
CA SER A 79 13.10 -5.48 13.62
C SER A 79 14.46 -4.98 14.11
N ASN A 80 14.97 -5.55 15.23
CA ASN A 80 16.28 -5.23 15.77
C ASN A 80 17.41 -6.07 15.14
N LYS A 81 17.06 -7.00 14.27
CA LYS A 81 18.00 -7.90 13.62
C LYS A 81 17.99 -7.70 12.10
N LEU A 82 19.10 -8.08 11.50
CA LEU A 82 19.18 -8.26 10.06
C LEU A 82 18.45 -9.54 9.68
N GLN A 83 17.76 -9.55 8.54
CA GLN A 83 17.16 -10.75 7.97
C GLN A 83 17.93 -11.21 6.73
N ALA A 84 17.91 -12.52 6.49
CA ALA A 84 18.28 -13.13 5.23
C ALA A 84 17.02 -13.59 4.51
N VAL A 85 16.90 -13.27 3.22
CA VAL A 85 15.78 -13.64 2.35
C VAL A 85 16.33 -14.52 1.24
N PHE A 86 15.86 -15.77 1.17
CA PHE A 86 16.29 -16.77 0.20
C PHE A 86 15.24 -16.89 -0.90
N LEU A 87 15.67 -16.63 -2.13
CA LEU A 87 14.79 -16.75 -3.30
C LEU A 87 14.86 -18.15 -3.91
N ASN A 88 13.81 -18.56 -4.59
CA ASN A 88 13.74 -19.82 -5.34
C ASN A 88 14.71 -19.87 -6.50
N THR A 89 15.28 -18.74 -6.93
CA THR A 89 16.36 -18.64 -7.92
C THR A 89 17.74 -18.98 -7.35
N GLY A 90 17.85 -19.19 -6.04
CA GLY A 90 19.12 -19.38 -5.33
C GLY A 90 19.81 -18.07 -4.91
N GLN A 91 19.26 -16.93 -5.28
CA GLN A 91 19.78 -15.63 -4.83
C GLN A 91 19.42 -15.39 -3.36
N VAL A 92 20.36 -14.83 -2.59
CA VAL A 92 20.16 -14.45 -1.19
C VAL A 92 20.39 -12.96 -1.03
N TYR A 93 19.43 -12.29 -0.36
CA TYR A 93 19.53 -10.89 0.05
C TYR A 93 19.53 -10.78 1.55
N PHE A 94 20.26 -9.81 2.07
CA PHE A 94 20.32 -9.47 3.49
C PHE A 94 19.82 -8.05 3.68
N GLY A 95 19.00 -7.81 4.67
CA GLY A 95 18.42 -6.48 4.90
C GLY A 95 17.47 -6.48 6.08
N ASN A 96 16.69 -5.42 6.20
CA ASN A 96 15.64 -5.32 7.19
C ASN A 96 14.27 -5.48 6.50
N ILE A 97 13.50 -6.48 6.91
CA ILE A 97 12.13 -6.65 6.44
C ILE A 97 11.26 -5.58 7.09
N ARG A 98 10.76 -4.64 6.28
CA ARG A 98 9.88 -3.57 6.72
C ARG A 98 8.41 -3.99 6.72
N ALA A 99 8.02 -4.81 5.78
CA ALA A 99 6.70 -5.39 5.67
C ALA A 99 6.76 -6.74 4.97
N VAL A 100 5.89 -7.66 5.36
CA VAL A 100 5.66 -8.93 4.67
C VAL A 100 4.20 -9.30 4.75
N ASN A 101 3.65 -9.75 3.64
CA ASN A 101 2.29 -10.25 3.52
C ASN A 101 2.23 -11.37 2.46
N SER A 102 1.06 -11.91 2.20
CA SER A 102 0.86 -13.00 1.23
C SER A 102 1.24 -12.66 -0.22
N GLN A 103 1.45 -11.39 -0.56
CA GLN A 103 1.74 -10.94 -1.92
C GLN A 103 3.17 -10.47 -2.10
N TYR A 104 3.72 -9.73 -1.13
CA TYR A 104 5.05 -9.14 -1.24
C TYR A 104 5.77 -9.09 0.11
N LEU A 105 7.09 -9.03 0.00
CA LEU A 105 8.04 -8.75 1.08
C LEU A 105 8.78 -7.46 0.71
N ASP A 106 8.77 -6.49 1.61
CA ASP A 106 9.47 -5.21 1.45
C ASP A 106 10.76 -5.24 2.27
N LEU A 107 11.88 -5.22 1.58
CA LEU A 107 13.24 -5.30 2.14
C LEU A 107 13.95 -3.96 1.95
N VAL A 108 14.63 -3.48 2.98
CA VAL A 108 15.43 -2.25 2.96
C VAL A 108 16.82 -2.50 3.54
N ASN A 109 17.74 -1.56 3.40
CA ASN A 109 19.14 -1.69 3.83
C ASN A 109 19.83 -2.92 3.23
N ILE A 110 19.71 -3.09 1.92
CA ILE A 110 19.94 -4.35 1.22
C ILE A 110 21.41 -4.59 0.92
N PHE A 111 21.83 -5.80 1.20
CA PHE A 111 23.12 -6.37 0.81
C PHE A 111 22.89 -7.69 0.08
N TYR A 112 23.84 -8.07 -0.77
CA TYR A 112 23.82 -9.36 -1.45
C TYR A 112 25.24 -9.93 -1.60
N LEU A 113 25.32 -11.22 -1.92
CA LEU A 113 26.60 -11.89 -2.14
C LEU A 113 26.94 -11.84 -3.63
N GLN A 114 28.14 -11.34 -3.91
CA GLN A 114 28.72 -11.38 -5.24
C GLN A 114 29.92 -12.33 -5.25
N SER A 115 29.90 -13.31 -6.14
CA SER A 115 31.05 -14.20 -6.38
C SER A 115 31.91 -13.61 -7.49
N SER A 116 33.17 -13.34 -7.20
CA SER A 116 34.16 -13.06 -8.23
C SER A 116 34.76 -14.37 -8.74
N SER A 117 34.48 -14.73 -9.97
CA SER A 117 35.17 -15.82 -10.65
C SER A 117 36.58 -15.37 -11.01
N SER A 118 37.53 -15.49 -10.09
CA SER A 118 38.94 -15.51 -10.42
C SER A 118 39.26 -16.89 -10.97
N SER A 119 39.94 -16.94 -12.09
CA SER A 119 40.27 -18.14 -12.88
C SER A 119 41.22 -19.16 -12.17
N SER A 120 41.41 -19.08 -10.88
CA SER A 120 42.13 -20.08 -10.10
C SER A 120 41.11 -20.90 -9.29
N LYS A 121 41.11 -22.19 -9.57
CA LYS A 121 40.18 -23.24 -9.17
C LYS A 121 40.04 -23.51 -7.64
N THR A 122 40.51 -22.67 -6.74
CA THR A 122 40.61 -23.01 -5.31
C THR A 122 39.97 -22.06 -4.33
N ASN A 123 39.56 -20.84 -4.71
CA ASN A 123 38.84 -19.95 -3.77
C ASN A 123 37.84 -19.09 -4.52
N SER A 124 36.55 -19.41 -4.45
CA SER A 124 35.49 -18.48 -4.79
C SER A 124 35.43 -17.39 -3.71
N ASN A 125 36.01 -16.24 -4.01
CA ASN A 125 35.88 -15.09 -3.11
C ASN A 125 34.45 -14.55 -3.21
N VAL A 126 33.68 -14.80 -2.16
CA VAL A 126 32.34 -14.26 -2.02
C VAL A 126 32.45 -12.94 -1.25
N THR A 127 31.99 -11.87 -1.85
CA THR A 127 32.02 -10.53 -1.26
C THR A 127 30.61 -10.08 -0.97
N LEU A 128 30.39 -9.50 0.21
CA LEU A 128 29.13 -8.86 0.58
C LEU A 128 29.10 -7.45 -0.02
N VAL A 129 28.11 -7.16 -0.84
CA VAL A 129 27.95 -5.90 -1.57
C VAL A 129 26.69 -5.19 -1.10
N LYS A 130 26.78 -3.89 -0.89
CA LYS A 130 25.62 -3.02 -0.59
C LYS A 130 24.91 -2.67 -1.91
N LEU A 131 23.60 -2.86 -1.95
CA LEU A 131 22.75 -2.44 -3.07
C LEU A 131 22.77 -0.90 -3.21
N GLY A 132 22.83 -0.39 -4.44
CA GLY A 132 22.70 1.03 -4.73
C GLY A 132 23.69 1.59 -5.74
N CYS A 133 24.81 0.91 -5.99
CA CYS A 133 25.84 1.35 -6.96
C CYS A 133 25.84 0.58 -8.27
N GLU A 134 24.81 -0.17 -8.55
CA GLU A 134 24.60 -0.86 -9.81
C GLU A 134 24.32 0.14 -10.93
N LEU A 135 24.55 -0.24 -12.19
CA LEU A 135 24.38 0.61 -13.37
C LEU A 135 22.99 1.30 -13.44
N HIS A 136 21.95 0.65 -12.96
CA HIS A 136 20.59 1.19 -12.94
C HIS A 136 20.26 2.00 -11.67
N ALA A 137 21.25 2.19 -10.78
CA ALA A 137 21.17 3.00 -9.55
C ALA A 137 19.88 2.76 -8.74
N PRO A 138 19.64 1.56 -8.25
CA PRO A 138 18.43 1.25 -7.51
C PRO A 138 18.38 2.01 -6.18
N LEU A 139 17.18 2.31 -5.73
CA LEU A 139 16.97 2.76 -4.35
C LEU A 139 17.25 1.60 -3.38
N ASP A 140 17.58 1.94 -2.14
CA ASP A 140 17.86 0.96 -1.09
C ASP A 140 16.55 0.33 -0.54
N GLN A 141 15.73 -0.15 -1.45
CA GLN A 141 14.47 -0.81 -1.20
C GLN A 141 14.16 -1.82 -2.32
N MET A 142 13.71 -2.98 -1.95
CA MET A 142 13.30 -4.02 -2.88
C MET A 142 11.96 -4.60 -2.45
N VAL A 143 10.97 -4.55 -3.35
CA VAL A 143 9.68 -5.20 -3.16
C VAL A 143 9.72 -6.54 -3.91
N ILE A 144 9.76 -7.62 -3.15
CA ILE A 144 9.92 -8.99 -3.64
C ILE A 144 8.57 -9.69 -3.61
N ASN A 145 8.17 -10.31 -4.71
CA ASN A 145 6.96 -11.14 -4.71
C ASN A 145 7.17 -12.33 -3.77
N THR A 146 6.24 -12.54 -2.82
CA THR A 146 6.34 -13.60 -1.82
C THR A 146 6.41 -15.00 -2.44
N SER A 147 5.81 -15.21 -3.63
CA SER A 147 5.93 -16.47 -4.36
C SER A 147 7.37 -16.80 -4.83
N SER A 148 8.25 -15.80 -4.87
CA SER A 148 9.68 -15.97 -5.20
C SER A 148 10.53 -16.24 -3.96
N VAL A 149 9.97 -16.12 -2.75
CA VAL A 149 10.68 -16.34 -1.49
C VAL A 149 10.51 -17.79 -1.07
N THR A 150 11.60 -18.49 -0.88
CA THR A 150 11.61 -19.86 -0.35
C THR A 150 11.43 -19.84 1.17
N PHE A 151 12.22 -19.02 1.86
CA PHE A 151 12.13 -18.73 3.29
C PHE A 151 12.93 -17.47 3.60
N TRP A 152 12.75 -16.98 4.81
CA TRP A 152 13.56 -15.91 5.39
C TRP A 152 13.83 -16.22 6.87
N GLU A 153 14.87 -15.62 7.42
CA GLU A 153 15.29 -15.87 8.82
C GLU A 153 15.88 -14.60 9.44
N ASN A 154 15.74 -14.48 10.76
CA ASN A 154 16.44 -13.46 11.54
C ASN A 154 17.86 -13.91 11.83
N LEU A 155 18.84 -13.08 11.49
CA LEU A 155 20.25 -13.39 11.68
C LEU A 155 20.71 -13.09 13.13
N SER A 156 21.62 -13.90 13.62
CA SER A 156 22.30 -13.61 14.87
C SER A 156 23.17 -12.34 14.73
N PRO A 157 23.15 -11.41 15.69
CA PRO A 157 24.04 -10.25 15.69
C PRO A 157 25.53 -10.62 15.67
N ASN A 158 25.85 -11.81 16.19
CA ASN A 158 27.23 -12.35 16.24
C ASN A 158 27.64 -13.06 14.94
N GLY A 159 26.71 -13.24 13.98
CA GLY A 159 26.98 -13.86 12.68
C GLY A 159 27.95 -13.03 11.84
N GLN A 160 28.65 -13.69 10.91
CA GLN A 160 29.62 -13.03 10.03
C GLN A 160 28.99 -11.94 9.16
N VAL A 161 27.82 -12.20 8.58
CA VAL A 161 27.09 -11.23 7.75
C VAL A 161 26.67 -10.02 8.57
N SER A 162 26.09 -10.23 9.76
CA SER A 162 25.67 -9.13 10.63
C SER A 162 26.86 -8.26 11.07
N LYS A 163 28.00 -8.87 11.38
CA LYS A 163 29.25 -8.13 11.68
C LYS A 163 29.78 -7.37 10.49
N ALA A 164 29.76 -7.96 9.30
CA ALA A 164 30.18 -7.29 8.06
C ALA A 164 29.31 -6.08 7.76
N VAL A 165 28.00 -6.21 7.86
CA VAL A 165 27.03 -5.09 7.69
C VAL A 165 27.26 -4.00 8.75
N ALA A 166 27.45 -4.36 10.02
CA ALA A 166 27.76 -3.40 11.07
C ALA A 166 29.07 -2.66 10.81
N THR A 167 30.09 -3.34 10.30
CA THR A 167 31.37 -2.73 9.91
C THR A 167 31.18 -1.78 8.73
N PHE A 168 30.41 -2.19 7.73
CA PHE A 168 30.08 -1.31 6.58
C PHE A 168 29.46 0.01 7.04
N TRP A 169 28.47 -0.01 7.93
CA TRP A 169 27.81 1.20 8.42
C TRP A 169 28.73 2.07 9.29
N LYS A 170 29.65 1.48 10.04
CA LYS A 170 30.66 2.24 10.77
C LYS A 170 31.63 2.99 9.83
N GLN A 171 31.95 2.39 8.69
CA GLN A 171 32.83 2.99 7.69
C GLN A 171 32.11 3.97 6.77
N ASN A 172 30.79 3.84 6.63
CA ASN A 172 29.94 4.65 5.75
C ASN A 172 28.78 5.32 6.52
N PRO A 173 29.04 6.20 7.48
CA PRO A 173 28.00 6.78 8.33
C PRO A 173 27.03 7.67 7.54
N ASN A 174 27.45 8.22 6.39
CA ASN A 174 26.64 9.03 5.50
C ASN A 174 26.09 8.25 4.28
N GLY A 175 26.09 6.92 4.35
CA GLY A 175 25.68 6.04 3.25
C GLY A 175 26.81 5.71 2.27
N GLN A 176 26.53 4.79 1.37
CA GLN A 176 27.48 4.34 0.34
C GLN A 176 27.73 5.47 -0.67
N LYS A 177 29.00 5.71 -0.99
CA LYS A 177 29.41 6.57 -2.10
C LYS A 177 29.72 5.68 -3.29
N CYS A 178 28.97 5.85 -4.37
CA CYS A 178 29.25 5.17 -5.63
C CYS A 178 30.35 5.96 -6.34
N SER A 179 31.42 5.27 -6.78
CA SER A 179 32.35 5.85 -7.73
C SER A 179 31.60 6.06 -9.04
N ASP A 180 31.65 7.26 -9.61
CA ASP A 180 31.08 7.56 -10.91
C ASP A 180 31.63 6.54 -11.92
N GLN A 181 30.84 5.55 -12.23
CA GLN A 181 31.11 4.64 -13.35
C GLN A 181 30.84 5.43 -14.63
N SER A 182 31.85 6.22 -15.01
CA SER A 182 31.87 6.89 -16.29
C SER A 182 31.55 5.87 -17.38
N THR A 183 30.51 6.16 -18.13
CA THR A 183 30.15 5.56 -19.38
C THR A 183 31.41 5.18 -20.19
N ALA A 184 31.80 3.93 -20.15
CA ALA A 184 32.82 3.41 -21.03
C ALA A 184 32.25 2.25 -21.84
N GLY A 185 31.49 2.62 -22.86
CA GLY A 185 31.53 1.87 -24.07
C GLY A 185 32.82 2.26 -24.80
N THR A 186 33.90 1.57 -24.60
CA THR A 186 34.98 1.41 -25.58
C THR A 186 35.88 0.28 -25.11
N SER A 187 35.93 -0.77 -25.89
CA SER A 187 36.97 -1.79 -25.91
C SER A 187 38.34 -1.11 -25.93
N GLY A 188 39.09 -1.19 -24.86
CA GLY A 188 40.44 -0.63 -24.74
C GLY A 188 41.34 -1.64 -24.04
N GLN A 189 42.13 -2.33 -24.85
CA GLN A 189 43.26 -3.18 -24.54
C GLN A 189 43.98 -2.76 -23.24
N ASN A 190 44.08 -3.68 -22.31
CA ASN A 190 45.01 -3.60 -21.18
C ASN A 190 46.44 -3.77 -21.72
N THR A 191 47.17 -2.66 -21.82
CA THR A 191 48.62 -2.68 -21.95
C THR A 191 49.19 -2.73 -20.53
N PRO A 192 50.06 -3.66 -20.17
CA PRO A 192 50.75 -3.65 -18.89
C PRO A 192 51.72 -2.45 -18.84
N GLN A 193 51.52 -1.59 -17.88
CA GLN A 193 52.45 -0.49 -17.60
C GLN A 193 53.71 -1.08 -16.94
N THR A 194 54.76 -1.22 -17.73
CA THR A 194 56.11 -1.56 -17.25
C THR A 194 56.64 -0.38 -16.44
N THR A 195 56.79 -0.50 -15.16
CA THR A 195 57.50 0.42 -14.33
C THR A 195 58.99 0.30 -14.58
N SER A 196 59.54 1.27 -15.31
CA SER A 196 60.98 1.41 -15.48
C SER A 196 61.59 1.97 -14.19
N ASN A 197 62.30 1.11 -13.48
CA ASN A 197 63.29 1.56 -12.47
C ASN A 197 64.65 1.61 -13.13
N ASN A 198 65.10 2.80 -13.48
CA ASN A 198 66.49 3.09 -13.71
C ASN A 198 67.27 2.94 -12.42
N ASN A 199 68.24 2.00 -12.42
CA ASN A 199 69.42 2.18 -11.60
C ASN A 199 70.66 1.71 -12.41
N THR A 200 71.41 2.69 -12.71
CA THR A 200 72.74 2.73 -13.30
C THR A 200 73.77 2.02 -12.39
N THR A 201 74.64 1.20 -12.87
CA THR A 201 76.07 1.49 -13.10
C THR A 201 76.94 0.23 -12.96
N PRO A 202 78.15 0.27 -13.31
CA PRO A 202 78.71 -0.44 -14.46
C PRO A 202 79.83 -1.40 -14.01
N THR A 203 80.42 -1.99 -15.06
CA THR A 203 81.86 -2.23 -15.14
C THR A 203 82.38 -3.63 -14.97
N THR A 204 83.14 -3.96 -16.00
CA THR A 204 84.35 -4.75 -16.08
C THR A 204 84.20 -6.27 -16.06
N GLY A 205 84.51 -7.00 -17.09
CA GLY A 205 85.72 -6.98 -17.86
C GLY A 205 86.35 -8.36 -17.79
N ILE A 206 86.86 -8.78 -18.94
CA ILE A 206 87.97 -9.70 -19.13
C ILE A 206 87.62 -11.15 -19.49
N LYS A 207 87.92 -11.42 -20.73
CA LYS A 207 88.32 -12.58 -21.43
C LYS A 207 89.52 -13.36 -20.74
N PRO A 208 89.84 -14.54 -21.11
CA PRO A 208 89.87 -15.11 -22.48
C PRO A 208 88.93 -16.27 -22.69
#